data_73953b83bc6876cda624e292ce586078
#
_entry.id   73953b83bc6876cda624e292ce586078
#
_cell.length_a   1.000
_cell.length_b   1.000
_cell.length_c   1.000
_cell.angle_alpha   90.00
_cell.angle_beta   90.00
_cell.angle_gamma   90.00
#
_symmetry.space_group_name_H-M   'P 1'
#
loop_
_entity.id
_entity.type
_entity.pdbx_description
1 polymer ?
#
loop_
_entity_poly.entity_id
_entity_poly.type
_entity_poly.pdbx_seq_one_letter_code
_entity_poly.pdbx_strand_id
1 'polypeptide(L)'
;AAENIDGQNAVIWKEQYSDGYFYLWLTLHDENWAYTDSGDAGYWGDPRYGDLPDDRFYLTETNFNIDLNQDGRVGGPPNQDPLLTGQKATLADGTQNNNYTIDYWDLIQGFTDPEGDYLSIEEGSLQVNNGSIYFDQYFQNYVFTPDTDFSGQVDISYNIIDENGGSVAATQSFNINAPKPKTYSVHESEGNISIVIDEDDFGYARDAQGNTTPITYMGEHTKLGMWGGNWNFQAAENIDGQNAVIWKEQYSDGYFYLWLTLHDENWAYTDSG
;
A
#
# COMPACT_ATOMS: atom_id res chain seq x y z
N ALA A 1 36.01 31.99 5.69
CA ALA A 1 34.71 32.67 5.57
C ALA A 1 34.58 33.71 6.68
N ALA A 2 33.71 34.69 6.48
CA ALA A 2 33.41 35.74 7.47
C ALA A 2 31.92 36.08 7.41
N GLU A 3 31.28 36.11 8.57
CA GLU A 3 29.84 36.36 8.71
C GLU A 3 29.54 37.19 9.98
N ASN A 4 28.38 37.83 10.00
CA ASN A 4 27.84 38.45 11.22
C ASN A 4 26.74 37.56 11.77
N ILE A 5 26.98 36.95 12.92
CA ILE A 5 26.11 35.99 13.59
C ILE A 5 25.55 36.69 14.83
N ASP A 6 24.25 36.93 14.86
CA ASP A 6 23.53 37.58 15.99
C ASP A 6 24.19 38.86 16.48
N GLY A 7 24.73 39.65 15.54
CA GLY A 7 25.40 40.94 15.85
C GLY A 7 26.89 40.79 16.18
N GLN A 8 27.42 39.60 16.20
CA GLN A 8 28.85 39.30 16.41
C GLN A 8 29.52 38.98 15.07
N ASN A 9 30.55 39.72 14.71
CA ASN A 9 31.36 39.37 13.53
C ASN A 9 32.22 38.16 13.84
N ALA A 10 32.24 37.19 12.92
CA ALA A 10 32.98 35.94 13.09
C ALA A 10 33.76 35.61 11.82
N VAL A 11 34.93 35.01 11.96
CA VAL A 11 35.77 34.57 10.85
C VAL A 11 36.22 33.12 11.08
N ILE A 12 36.02 32.30 10.05
CA ILE A 12 36.60 30.95 10.02
C ILE A 12 37.90 30.97 9.26
N TRP A 13 38.95 30.46 9.88
CA TRP A 13 40.25 30.27 9.32
C TRP A 13 40.51 28.79 9.08
N LYS A 14 41.20 28.48 7.98
CA LYS A 14 41.70 27.15 7.69
C LYS A 14 43.20 27.18 7.67
N GLU A 15 43.87 26.49 8.58
CA GLU A 15 45.31 26.25 8.59
C GLU A 15 45.56 24.89 7.97
N GLN A 16 46.26 24.83 6.83
CA GLN A 16 46.52 23.61 6.11
C GLN A 16 47.99 23.24 6.16
N TYR A 17 48.26 21.98 6.50
CA TYR A 17 49.60 21.42 6.58
C TYR A 17 50.00 20.67 5.31
N SER A 18 51.29 20.45 5.14
CA SER A 18 51.86 19.83 3.93
C SER A 18 51.49 18.36 3.72
N ASP A 19 51.05 17.70 4.76
CA ASP A 19 50.57 16.31 4.77
C ASP A 19 49.08 16.18 4.42
N GLY A 20 48.41 17.31 4.18
CA GLY A 20 46.98 17.34 3.82
C GLY A 20 46.05 17.53 5.01
N TYR A 21 46.55 17.48 6.25
CA TYR A 21 45.76 17.82 7.44
C TYR A 21 45.44 19.32 7.46
N PHE A 22 44.34 19.67 8.10
CA PHE A 22 44.01 21.07 8.37
C PHE A 22 43.37 21.22 9.75
N TYR A 23 43.41 22.44 10.25
CA TYR A 23 42.67 22.85 11.44
C TYR A 23 41.74 23.99 11.07
N LEU A 24 40.58 24.03 11.72
CA LEU A 24 39.63 25.11 11.62
C LEU A 24 39.63 25.93 12.92
N TRP A 25 39.60 27.21 12.74
CA TRP A 25 39.54 28.17 13.84
C TRP A 25 38.39 29.11 13.63
N LEU A 26 37.54 29.28 14.66
CA LEU A 26 36.55 30.33 14.70
C LEU A 26 37.11 31.48 15.56
N THR A 27 37.18 32.66 14.98
CA THR A 27 37.56 33.86 15.71
C THR A 27 36.40 34.86 15.70
N LEU A 28 36.20 35.51 16.84
CA LEU A 28 35.21 36.56 16.98
C LEU A 28 35.86 37.96 16.87
N HIS A 29 35.14 38.89 16.31
CA HIS A 29 35.60 40.22 15.99
C HIS A 29 34.57 41.25 16.45
N ASP A 30 35.02 42.48 16.77
CA ASP A 30 34.15 43.60 17.11
C ASP A 30 33.43 44.17 15.86
N GLU A 31 32.65 45.19 16.05
CA GLU A 31 31.93 45.87 14.96
C GLU A 31 32.82 46.45 13.85
N ASN A 32 34.10 46.64 14.15
CA ASN A 32 35.13 47.13 13.18
C ASN A 32 35.98 46.00 12.63
N TRP A 33 35.56 44.73 12.84
CA TRP A 33 36.31 43.51 12.45
C TRP A 33 37.68 43.37 13.13
N ALA A 34 37.89 44.04 14.27
CA ALA A 34 39.06 43.79 15.08
C ALA A 34 38.89 42.55 15.96
N TYR A 35 39.92 41.68 15.98
CA TYR A 35 39.88 40.46 16.77
C TYR A 35 39.62 40.79 18.24
N THR A 36 38.69 40.06 18.82
CA THR A 36 38.40 40.08 20.26
C THR A 36 38.77 38.73 20.84
N ASP A 37 39.56 38.76 21.90
CA ASP A 37 39.89 37.53 22.67
C ASP A 37 38.64 37.12 23.47
N SER A 38 37.68 36.49 22.79
CA SER A 38 36.50 35.94 23.43
C SER A 38 36.72 34.44 23.60
N GLY A 39 36.60 33.94 24.81
CA GLY A 39 36.77 32.54 25.16
C GLY A 39 35.78 31.57 24.48
N ASP A 40 34.95 32.08 23.54
CA ASP A 40 33.99 31.33 22.77
C ASP A 40 34.44 30.99 21.34
N ALA A 41 35.68 31.34 20.97
CA ALA A 41 36.27 30.91 19.72
C ALA A 41 36.41 29.37 19.68
N GLY A 42 35.96 28.76 18.63
CA GLY A 42 36.10 27.31 18.43
C GLY A 42 37.45 26.97 17.81
N TYR A 43 38.03 25.86 18.22
CA TYR A 43 39.14 25.21 17.58
C TYR A 43 38.75 23.76 17.29
N TRP A 44 38.81 23.37 16.03
CA TRP A 44 38.50 22.00 15.64
C TRP A 44 39.66 21.44 14.82
N GLY A 45 40.04 20.20 15.11
CA GLY A 45 40.94 19.41 14.29
C GLY A 45 40.35 19.18 12.87
N ASP A 46 41.01 18.35 12.08
CA ASP A 46 40.49 17.95 10.80
C ASP A 46 39.28 16.99 10.98
N PRO A 47 38.05 17.42 10.78
CA PRO A 47 36.86 16.60 11.03
C PRO A 47 36.76 15.35 10.17
N ARG A 48 37.55 15.22 9.10
CA ARG A 48 37.62 14.04 8.23
C ARG A 48 38.40 12.88 8.86
N TYR A 49 39.18 13.12 9.94
CA TYR A 49 40.15 12.16 10.49
C TYR A 49 39.94 11.81 11.98
N GLY A 50 38.77 12.06 12.53
CA GLY A 50 38.41 11.45 13.83
C GLY A 50 38.27 12.37 15.01
N ASP A 51 38.50 13.66 14.88
CA ASP A 51 38.01 14.63 15.85
C ASP A 51 36.54 14.85 15.58
N LEU A 52 35.67 14.15 16.31
CA LEU A 52 34.21 14.29 16.13
C LEU A 52 33.81 15.76 16.33
N PRO A 53 33.18 16.38 15.33
CA PRO A 53 32.68 17.73 15.48
C PRO A 53 31.71 17.79 16.64
N ASP A 54 31.80 18.81 17.45
CA ASP A 54 30.80 19.08 18.48
C ASP A 54 29.64 19.94 17.92
N ASP A 55 28.59 20.11 18.72
CA ASP A 55 27.42 20.89 18.30
C ASP A 55 27.78 22.30 17.82
N ARG A 56 28.87 22.88 18.33
CA ARG A 56 29.34 24.22 17.90
C ARG A 56 29.93 24.18 16.49
N PHE A 57 30.56 23.07 16.10
CA PHE A 57 31.06 22.91 14.75
C PHE A 57 29.90 22.92 13.74
N TYR A 58 28.88 22.11 13.98
CA TYR A 58 27.71 22.03 13.11
C TYR A 58 26.91 23.35 13.10
N LEU A 59 26.80 24.00 14.25
CA LEU A 59 26.21 25.34 14.31
C LEU A 59 27.02 26.36 13.52
N THR A 60 28.33 26.22 13.50
CA THR A 60 29.22 27.08 12.71
C THR A 60 29.02 26.85 11.21
N GLU A 61 28.94 25.61 10.76
CA GLU A 61 28.59 25.30 9.37
C GLU A 61 27.27 25.94 8.96
N THR A 62 26.23 25.78 9.80
CA THR A 62 24.91 26.37 9.58
C THR A 62 24.97 27.90 9.50
N ASN A 63 25.63 28.55 10.44
CA ASN A 63 25.74 30.00 10.51
C ASN A 63 26.51 30.61 9.34
N PHE A 64 27.52 29.90 8.85
CA PHE A 64 28.32 30.32 7.69
C PHE A 64 27.79 29.80 6.35
N ASN A 65 26.81 28.92 6.38
CA ASN A 65 26.27 28.22 5.22
C ASN A 65 27.39 27.56 4.38
N ILE A 66 28.29 26.85 5.03
CA ILE A 66 29.45 26.21 4.43
C ILE A 66 29.59 24.79 4.98
N ASP A 67 29.73 23.82 4.09
CA ASP A 67 30.15 22.46 4.40
C ASP A 67 31.67 22.46 4.69
N LEU A 68 32.03 22.48 5.95
CA LEU A 68 33.43 22.59 6.41
C LEU A 68 34.14 21.23 6.44
N ASN A 69 33.41 20.16 6.72
CA ASN A 69 33.96 18.81 6.80
C ASN A 69 33.86 18.06 5.46
N GLN A 70 33.18 18.62 4.46
CA GLN A 70 32.99 18.07 3.11
C GLN A 70 32.20 16.75 3.13
N ASP A 71 31.22 16.61 4.04
CA ASP A 71 30.33 15.46 4.11
C ASP A 71 29.08 15.59 3.21
N GLY A 72 28.92 16.74 2.53
CA GLY A 72 27.84 17.04 1.62
C GLY A 72 26.68 17.78 2.28
N ARG A 73 26.75 18.09 3.57
CA ARG A 73 25.72 18.82 4.32
C ARG A 73 26.28 20.11 4.92
N VAL A 74 25.40 21.02 5.24
CA VAL A 74 25.69 22.21 6.02
C VAL A 74 25.05 22.04 7.39
N GLY A 75 25.84 21.75 8.42
CA GLY A 75 25.39 21.47 9.76
C GLY A 75 24.87 20.04 9.97
N GLY A 76 24.99 19.53 11.18
CA GLY A 76 24.63 18.17 11.55
C GLY A 76 25.69 17.11 11.16
N PRO A 77 25.60 15.89 11.70
CA PRO A 77 26.47 14.78 11.34
C PRO A 77 26.28 14.38 9.88
N PRO A 78 27.26 13.64 9.28
CA PRO A 78 27.09 13.08 7.93
C PRO A 78 25.81 12.28 7.82
N ASN A 79 25.10 12.45 6.70
CA ASN A 79 23.90 11.69 6.44
C ASN A 79 24.22 10.21 6.27
N GLN A 80 23.42 9.36 6.86
CA GLN A 80 23.48 7.92 6.70
C GLN A 80 22.22 7.45 5.97
N ASP A 81 22.33 6.34 5.25
CA ASP A 81 21.17 5.75 4.57
C ASP A 81 20.14 5.21 5.59
N PRO A 82 18.85 5.23 5.25
CA PRO A 82 17.83 4.56 6.05
C PRO A 82 18.14 3.09 6.29
N LEU A 83 17.81 2.58 7.47
CA LEU A 83 18.09 1.21 7.90
C LEU A 83 16.82 0.46 8.28
N LEU A 84 16.76 -0.83 7.93
CA LEU A 84 15.72 -1.74 8.46
C LEU A 84 16.13 -2.17 9.87
N THR A 85 15.51 -1.59 10.89
CA THR A 85 15.79 -1.87 12.31
C THR A 85 14.65 -2.61 13.00
N GLY A 86 13.46 -2.57 12.45
CA GLY A 86 12.25 -3.19 12.97
C GLY A 86 11.65 -4.25 12.04
N GLN A 87 10.48 -4.76 12.42
CA GLN A 87 9.74 -5.71 11.60
C GLN A 87 8.94 -4.95 10.53
N LYS A 88 9.05 -5.41 9.28
CA LYS A 88 8.18 -4.94 8.18
C LYS A 88 6.72 -5.31 8.45
N ALA A 89 5.79 -4.54 7.91
CA ALA A 89 4.39 -4.91 7.89
C ALA A 89 4.17 -6.24 7.15
N THR A 90 3.19 -7.00 7.60
CA THR A 90 2.71 -8.15 6.86
C THR A 90 1.51 -7.71 6.02
N LEU A 91 1.68 -7.73 4.70
CA LEU A 91 0.60 -7.40 3.79
C LEU A 91 -0.42 -8.54 3.76
N ALA A 92 -1.71 -8.20 3.82
CA ALA A 92 -2.78 -9.19 3.70
C ALA A 92 -2.87 -9.74 2.27
N ASP A 93 -3.49 -10.90 2.11
CA ASP A 93 -3.73 -11.46 0.79
C ASP A 93 -4.86 -10.70 0.05
N GLY A 94 -4.67 -10.52 -1.25
CA GLY A 94 -5.70 -10.03 -2.17
C GLY A 94 -6.50 -11.15 -2.82
N THR A 95 -7.44 -10.77 -3.70
CA THR A 95 -8.30 -11.71 -4.43
C THR A 95 -8.17 -11.48 -5.93
N GLN A 96 -8.15 -12.55 -6.70
CA GLN A 96 -8.08 -12.56 -8.16
C GLN A 96 -9.10 -11.60 -8.79
N ASN A 97 -8.67 -10.87 -9.81
CA ASN A 97 -9.48 -9.91 -10.58
C ASN A 97 -10.04 -8.74 -9.75
N ASN A 98 -9.61 -8.56 -8.51
CA ASN A 98 -9.97 -7.41 -7.69
C ASN A 98 -8.75 -6.54 -7.38
N ASN A 99 -8.95 -5.22 -7.35
CA ASN A 99 -7.91 -4.32 -6.91
C ASN A 99 -7.54 -4.60 -5.46
N TYR A 100 -6.25 -4.46 -5.16
CA TYR A 100 -5.69 -4.63 -3.83
C TYR A 100 -5.03 -3.32 -3.37
N THR A 101 -5.37 -2.87 -2.18
CA THR A 101 -4.86 -1.61 -1.63
C THR A 101 -3.77 -1.88 -0.61
N ILE A 102 -2.65 -1.17 -0.75
CA ILE A 102 -1.49 -1.22 0.15
C ILE A 102 -1.35 0.16 0.80
N ASP A 103 -1.40 0.21 2.12
CA ASP A 103 -1.16 1.44 2.86
C ASP A 103 0.29 1.89 2.64
N TYR A 104 0.47 3.20 2.40
CA TYR A 104 1.79 3.79 2.21
C TYR A 104 2.74 3.49 3.38
N TRP A 105 2.23 3.58 4.60
CA TRP A 105 3.02 3.39 5.81
C TRP A 105 3.42 1.94 6.05
N ASP A 106 2.67 0.96 5.52
CA ASP A 106 3.05 -0.46 5.58
C ASP A 106 4.34 -0.75 4.81
N LEU A 107 4.63 0.02 3.76
CA LEU A 107 5.86 -0.13 2.98
C LEU A 107 7.08 0.50 3.66
N ILE A 108 6.89 1.48 4.56
CA ILE A 108 7.97 2.13 5.33
C ILE A 108 8.16 1.46 6.69
N GLN A 109 7.17 0.73 7.18
CA GLN A 109 7.22 0.12 8.52
C GLN A 109 8.49 -0.71 8.73
N GLY A 110 9.14 -0.48 9.87
CA GLY A 110 10.36 -1.16 10.28
C GLY A 110 11.65 -0.47 9.85
N PHE A 111 11.57 0.54 8.98
CA PHE A 111 12.72 1.35 8.62
C PHE A 111 12.85 2.56 9.55
N THR A 112 14.08 2.94 9.84
CA THR A 112 14.42 4.13 10.63
C THR A 112 15.62 4.82 9.98
N ASP A 113 15.73 6.10 10.23
CA ASP A 113 16.90 6.88 9.88
C ASP A 113 17.78 7.06 11.11
N PRO A 114 19.13 6.89 11.01
CA PRO A 114 20.03 7.07 12.13
C PRO A 114 20.08 8.49 12.70
N GLU A 115 19.89 9.50 11.86
CA GLU A 115 19.83 10.91 12.21
C GLU A 115 18.43 11.36 12.63
N GLY A 116 17.39 10.51 12.40
CA GLY A 116 16.02 10.80 12.69
C GLY A 116 15.30 11.55 11.56
N ASP A 117 15.85 11.55 10.36
CA ASP A 117 15.29 12.19 9.20
C ASP A 117 13.97 11.52 8.77
N TYR A 118 13.11 12.28 8.08
CA TYR A 118 11.83 11.77 7.61
C TYR A 118 12.02 10.85 6.41
N LEU A 119 11.41 9.65 6.49
CA LEU A 119 11.49 8.66 5.43
C LEU A 119 10.33 8.73 4.47
N SER A 120 10.62 8.51 3.19
CA SER A 120 9.62 8.43 2.13
C SER A 120 9.97 7.35 1.11
N ILE A 121 8.99 6.96 0.28
CA ILE A 121 9.23 6.09 -0.88
C ILE A 121 9.64 6.96 -2.04
N GLU A 122 10.77 6.65 -2.68
CA GLU A 122 11.25 7.36 -3.86
C GLU A 122 10.23 7.29 -5.00
N GLU A 123 9.82 8.45 -5.52
CA GLU A 123 8.83 8.55 -6.59
C GLU A 123 9.27 7.76 -7.83
N GLY A 124 8.39 6.90 -8.34
CA GLY A 124 8.66 6.06 -9.52
C GLY A 124 9.58 4.86 -9.28
N SER A 125 10.10 4.66 -8.07
CA SER A 125 10.95 3.50 -7.75
C SER A 125 10.15 2.21 -7.58
N LEU A 126 8.86 2.30 -7.23
CA LEU A 126 8.05 1.13 -6.91
C LEU A 126 7.71 0.33 -8.16
N GLN A 127 8.06 -0.95 -8.12
CA GLN A 127 7.83 -1.92 -9.19
C GLN A 127 7.12 -3.15 -8.62
N VAL A 128 6.28 -3.77 -9.45
CA VAL A 128 5.56 -5.01 -9.13
C VAL A 128 5.64 -5.97 -10.31
N ASN A 129 5.47 -7.26 -10.04
CA ASN A 129 5.20 -8.27 -11.06
C ASN A 129 3.70 -8.61 -11.12
N ASN A 130 3.26 -9.29 -12.18
CA ASN A 130 1.93 -9.90 -12.34
C ASN A 130 0.75 -8.92 -12.20
N GLY A 131 0.96 -7.67 -12.57
CA GLY A 131 -0.06 -6.63 -12.54
C GLY A 131 0.51 -5.23 -12.71
N SER A 132 -0.28 -4.24 -12.38
CA SER A 132 0.11 -2.84 -12.39
C SER A 132 -0.19 -2.17 -11.06
N ILE A 133 0.56 -1.11 -10.73
CA ILE A 133 0.38 -0.38 -9.47
C ILE A 133 0.44 1.13 -9.74
N TYR A 134 -0.36 1.89 -9.00
CA TYR A 134 -0.29 3.35 -9.00
C TYR A 134 -0.51 3.90 -7.58
N PHE A 135 -0.05 5.11 -7.34
CA PHE A 135 -0.26 5.82 -6.07
C PHE A 135 -1.53 6.67 -6.14
N ASP A 136 -2.46 6.43 -5.21
CA ASP A 136 -3.65 7.25 -5.03
C ASP A 136 -3.34 8.38 -4.02
N GLN A 137 -3.17 9.59 -4.54
CA GLN A 137 -2.82 10.77 -3.73
C GLN A 137 -3.94 11.20 -2.76
N TYR A 138 -5.19 10.86 -3.05
CA TYR A 138 -6.31 11.24 -2.20
C TYR A 138 -6.39 10.35 -0.95
N PHE A 139 -6.20 9.04 -1.11
CA PHE A 139 -6.23 8.08 -0.01
C PHE A 139 -4.85 7.77 0.57
N GLN A 140 -3.76 8.32 -0.01
CA GLN A 140 -2.38 8.09 0.43
C GLN A 140 -2.04 6.59 0.49
N ASN A 141 -2.40 5.86 -0.55
CA ASN A 141 -2.14 4.44 -0.67
C ASN A 141 -1.73 4.04 -2.08
N TYR A 142 -1.19 2.83 -2.22
CA TYR A 142 -0.96 2.21 -3.52
C TYR A 142 -2.11 1.28 -3.87
N VAL A 143 -2.57 1.33 -5.12
CA VAL A 143 -3.59 0.44 -5.65
C VAL A 143 -2.95 -0.47 -6.68
N PHE A 144 -2.89 -1.75 -6.36
CA PHE A 144 -2.43 -2.82 -7.26
C PHE A 144 -3.62 -3.41 -7.99
N THR A 145 -3.50 -3.55 -9.32
CA THR A 145 -4.47 -4.24 -10.18
C THR A 145 -3.80 -5.50 -10.72
N PRO A 146 -4.21 -6.70 -10.32
CA PRO A 146 -3.63 -7.93 -10.83
C PRO A 146 -3.90 -8.14 -12.32
N ASP A 147 -3.01 -8.86 -13.00
CA ASP A 147 -3.30 -9.37 -14.34
C ASP A 147 -4.56 -10.25 -14.31
N THR A 148 -5.27 -10.29 -15.45
CA THR A 148 -6.51 -11.08 -15.56
C THR A 148 -6.25 -12.54 -15.20
N ASP A 149 -7.08 -13.09 -14.31
CA ASP A 149 -7.03 -14.46 -13.83
C ASP A 149 -5.71 -14.88 -13.13
N PHE A 150 -4.86 -13.91 -12.78
CA PHE A 150 -3.67 -14.19 -12.01
C PHE A 150 -4.02 -14.58 -10.58
N SER A 151 -3.37 -15.63 -10.07
CA SER A 151 -3.32 -15.98 -8.65
C SER A 151 -1.91 -16.48 -8.32
N GLY A 152 -1.39 -16.08 -7.17
CA GLY A 152 -0.03 -16.38 -6.74
C GLY A 152 0.62 -15.22 -6.02
N GLN A 153 1.92 -15.32 -5.81
CA GLN A 153 2.70 -14.29 -5.14
C GLN A 153 2.97 -13.09 -6.05
N VAL A 154 2.78 -11.91 -5.49
CA VAL A 154 3.22 -10.63 -6.05
C VAL A 154 4.39 -10.13 -5.24
N ASP A 155 5.48 -9.81 -5.94
CA ASP A 155 6.68 -9.20 -5.35
C ASP A 155 6.68 -7.70 -5.65
N ILE A 156 7.02 -6.92 -4.63
CA ILE A 156 7.16 -5.46 -4.71
C ILE A 156 8.63 -5.12 -4.45
N SER A 157 9.21 -4.25 -5.25
CA SER A 157 10.51 -3.63 -5.01
C SER A 157 10.40 -2.11 -5.10
N TYR A 158 11.12 -1.40 -4.23
CA TYR A 158 11.09 0.06 -4.14
C TYR A 158 12.30 0.57 -3.39
N ASN A 159 12.54 1.89 -3.43
CA ASN A 159 13.55 2.54 -2.62
C ASN A 159 12.90 3.39 -1.54
N ILE A 160 13.46 3.34 -0.34
CA ILE A 160 13.14 4.26 0.76
C ILE A 160 14.25 5.29 0.81
N ILE A 161 13.88 6.55 0.86
CA ILE A 161 14.79 7.70 0.89
C ILE A 161 14.51 8.55 2.12
N ASP A 162 15.56 9.23 2.59
CA ASP A 162 15.47 10.32 3.55
C ASP A 162 15.43 11.70 2.84
N GLU A 163 15.36 12.79 3.62
CA GLU A 163 15.33 14.16 3.10
C GLU A 163 16.71 14.68 2.65
N ASN A 164 17.78 13.96 2.97
CA ASN A 164 19.16 14.40 2.82
C ASN A 164 19.94 13.60 1.78
N GLY A 165 19.27 12.68 1.04
CA GLY A 165 19.82 11.97 -0.10
C GLY A 165 20.30 10.55 0.16
N GLY A 166 20.14 10.04 1.38
CA GLY A 166 20.32 8.62 1.68
C GLY A 166 19.22 7.76 1.08
N SER A 167 19.52 6.54 0.68
CA SER A 167 18.59 5.63 0.02
C SER A 167 18.87 4.18 0.32
N VAL A 168 17.83 3.39 0.55
CA VAL A 168 17.94 1.94 0.73
C VAL A 168 16.87 1.20 -0.09
N ALA A 169 17.29 0.13 -0.79
CA ALA A 169 16.37 -0.74 -1.51
C ALA A 169 15.56 -1.61 -0.54
N ALA A 170 14.26 -1.71 -0.81
CA ALA A 170 13.33 -2.49 -0.01
C ALA A 170 12.49 -3.43 -0.90
N THR A 171 12.01 -4.52 -0.31
CA THR A 171 11.11 -5.48 -0.97
C THR A 171 10.02 -5.91 -0.02
N GLN A 172 8.83 -6.18 -0.56
CA GLN A 172 7.69 -6.77 0.13
C GLN A 172 7.02 -7.79 -0.78
N SER A 173 6.12 -8.61 -0.25
CA SER A 173 5.30 -9.50 -1.05
C SER A 173 3.96 -9.78 -0.38
N PHE A 174 2.97 -10.15 -1.20
CA PHE A 174 1.65 -10.61 -0.76
C PHE A 174 1.13 -11.63 -1.79
N ASN A 175 0.03 -12.33 -1.48
CA ASN A 175 -0.57 -13.26 -2.42
C ASN A 175 -1.88 -12.71 -2.97
N ILE A 176 -2.15 -13.06 -4.23
CA ILE A 176 -3.49 -12.96 -4.83
C ILE A 176 -4.08 -14.37 -4.83
N ASN A 177 -5.14 -14.55 -4.08
CA ASN A 177 -5.82 -15.84 -3.96
C ASN A 177 -6.84 -16.00 -5.08
N ALA A 178 -6.87 -17.18 -5.70
CA ALA A 178 -7.96 -17.56 -6.58
C ALA A 178 -9.30 -17.58 -5.79
N PRO A 179 -10.44 -17.27 -6.44
CA PRO A 179 -11.73 -17.43 -5.81
C PRO A 179 -11.89 -18.86 -5.27
N LYS A 180 -12.36 -18.97 -4.06
CA LYS A 180 -12.69 -20.28 -3.49
C LYS A 180 -13.71 -20.98 -4.40
N PRO A 181 -13.46 -22.23 -4.86
CA PRO A 181 -14.45 -22.97 -5.59
C PRO A 181 -15.76 -23.04 -4.81
N LYS A 182 -16.86 -22.66 -5.45
CA LYS A 182 -18.18 -22.76 -4.81
C LYS A 182 -18.54 -24.21 -4.54
N THR A 183 -19.05 -24.47 -3.35
CA THR A 183 -19.63 -25.74 -3.01
C THR A 183 -21.13 -25.65 -3.15
N TYR A 184 -21.74 -26.72 -3.66
CA TYR A 184 -23.17 -26.74 -3.93
C TYR A 184 -23.83 -27.91 -3.21
N SER A 185 -24.97 -27.65 -2.57
CA SER A 185 -25.89 -28.69 -2.09
C SER A 185 -27.08 -28.80 -3.04
N VAL A 186 -27.55 -30.02 -3.27
CA VAL A 186 -28.74 -30.24 -4.11
C VAL A 186 -29.95 -29.82 -3.29
N HIS A 187 -30.74 -28.88 -3.82
CA HIS A 187 -31.97 -28.42 -3.24
C HIS A 187 -33.18 -29.17 -3.85
N GLU A 188 -33.14 -29.34 -5.17
CA GLU A 188 -34.16 -30.06 -5.93
C GLU A 188 -33.49 -30.76 -7.13
N SER A 189 -33.91 -31.98 -7.48
CA SER A 189 -33.29 -32.81 -8.53
C SER A 189 -34.29 -33.64 -9.34
N GLU A 190 -35.56 -33.33 -9.30
CA GLU A 190 -36.55 -33.97 -10.14
C GLU A 190 -36.50 -33.36 -11.54
N GLY A 191 -36.45 -34.21 -12.58
CA GLY A 191 -36.40 -33.73 -13.97
C GLY A 191 -34.99 -33.63 -14.58
N ASN A 192 -34.83 -32.77 -15.59
CA ASN A 192 -33.59 -32.63 -16.37
C ASN A 192 -32.67 -31.54 -15.83
N ILE A 193 -33.18 -30.64 -15.03
CA ILE A 193 -32.46 -29.55 -14.37
C ILE A 193 -32.57 -29.74 -12.86
N SER A 194 -31.46 -29.64 -12.16
CA SER A 194 -31.46 -29.61 -10.71
C SER A 194 -31.29 -28.18 -10.22
N ILE A 195 -31.95 -27.85 -9.11
CA ILE A 195 -31.61 -26.63 -8.36
C ILE A 195 -30.54 -26.97 -7.34
N VAL A 196 -29.45 -26.27 -7.39
CA VAL A 196 -28.38 -26.37 -6.39
C VAL A 196 -28.18 -25.04 -5.71
N ILE A 197 -27.82 -25.08 -4.44
CA ILE A 197 -27.65 -23.91 -3.58
C ILE A 197 -26.18 -23.84 -3.13
N ASP A 198 -25.58 -22.68 -3.22
CA ASP A 198 -24.22 -22.47 -2.69
C ASP A 198 -24.24 -22.19 -1.18
N GLU A 199 -23.05 -22.00 -0.60
CA GLU A 199 -22.88 -21.74 0.84
C GLU A 199 -23.52 -20.44 1.36
N ASP A 200 -23.91 -19.53 0.45
CA ASP A 200 -24.58 -18.25 0.75
C ASP A 200 -26.07 -18.27 0.40
N ASP A 201 -26.63 -19.48 0.19
CA ASP A 201 -28.03 -19.75 -0.16
C ASP A 201 -28.47 -19.28 -1.56
N PHE A 202 -27.51 -18.92 -2.44
CA PHE A 202 -27.85 -18.55 -3.83
C PHE A 202 -28.19 -19.77 -4.68
N GLY A 203 -29.21 -19.61 -5.52
CA GLY A 203 -29.74 -20.68 -6.36
C GLY A 203 -29.14 -20.71 -7.77
N TYR A 204 -28.81 -21.92 -8.21
CA TYR A 204 -28.29 -22.20 -9.54
C TYR A 204 -29.09 -23.32 -10.19
N ALA A 205 -29.35 -23.20 -11.48
CA ALA A 205 -29.76 -24.31 -12.31
C ALA A 205 -28.53 -25.14 -12.70
N ARG A 206 -28.60 -26.47 -12.48
CA ARG A 206 -27.55 -27.41 -12.88
C ARG A 206 -28.09 -28.36 -13.92
N ASP A 207 -27.44 -28.38 -15.07
CA ASP A 207 -27.77 -29.29 -16.18
C ASP A 207 -27.26 -30.73 -15.93
N ALA A 208 -27.64 -31.66 -16.81
CA ALA A 208 -27.21 -33.05 -16.76
C ALA A 208 -25.68 -33.26 -16.93
N GLN A 209 -24.97 -32.26 -17.44
CA GLN A 209 -23.52 -32.26 -17.61
C GLN A 209 -22.81 -31.73 -16.35
N GLY A 210 -23.58 -31.20 -15.38
CA GLY A 210 -23.06 -30.65 -14.12
C GLY A 210 -22.70 -29.17 -14.19
N ASN A 211 -22.95 -28.48 -15.32
CA ASN A 211 -22.75 -27.04 -15.44
C ASN A 211 -23.77 -26.31 -14.58
N THR A 212 -23.34 -25.28 -13.88
CA THR A 212 -24.18 -24.48 -13.00
C THR A 212 -24.32 -23.05 -13.55
N THR A 213 -25.56 -22.56 -13.67
CA THR A 213 -25.86 -21.20 -14.12
C THR A 213 -26.69 -20.49 -13.04
N PRO A 214 -26.33 -19.26 -12.64
CA PRO A 214 -27.10 -18.50 -11.65
C PRO A 214 -28.55 -18.32 -12.09
N ILE A 215 -29.51 -18.55 -11.21
CA ILE A 215 -30.90 -18.20 -11.45
C ILE A 215 -31.08 -16.74 -11.04
N THR A 216 -31.43 -15.84 -11.97
CA THR A 216 -31.58 -14.42 -11.68
C THR A 216 -33.02 -13.95 -11.88
N TYR A 217 -33.43 -12.94 -11.11
CA TYR A 217 -34.70 -12.27 -11.23
C TYR A 217 -34.49 -10.74 -11.27
N MET A 218 -34.95 -10.08 -12.31
CA MET A 218 -34.74 -8.63 -12.54
C MET A 218 -33.25 -8.20 -12.41
N GLY A 219 -32.33 -9.06 -12.87
CA GLY A 219 -30.89 -8.79 -12.83
C GLY A 219 -30.19 -9.16 -11.51
N GLU A 220 -30.93 -9.52 -10.47
CA GLU A 220 -30.38 -9.92 -9.17
C GLU A 220 -30.28 -11.46 -9.07
N HIS A 221 -29.17 -11.95 -8.52
CA HIS A 221 -29.02 -13.38 -8.24
C HIS A 221 -29.96 -13.80 -7.11
N THR A 222 -30.76 -14.82 -7.37
CA THR A 222 -31.82 -15.27 -6.44
C THR A 222 -31.28 -16.20 -5.37
N LYS A 223 -31.87 -16.17 -4.17
CA LYS A 223 -31.49 -17.04 -3.05
C LYS A 223 -32.70 -17.50 -2.24
N LEU A 224 -32.49 -18.51 -1.40
CA LEU A 224 -33.51 -18.96 -0.46
C LEU A 224 -33.93 -17.82 0.47
N GLY A 225 -35.23 -17.74 0.75
CA GLY A 225 -35.78 -16.75 1.65
C GLY A 225 -35.79 -15.32 1.12
N MET A 226 -35.63 -15.08 -0.19
CA MET A 226 -35.79 -13.75 -0.79
C MET A 226 -37.15 -13.13 -0.47
N TRP A 227 -37.24 -11.81 -0.64
CA TRP A 227 -38.47 -11.00 -0.54
C TRP A 227 -39.24 -11.22 0.77
N GLY A 228 -38.53 -11.09 1.90
CA GLY A 228 -39.11 -11.18 3.24
C GLY A 228 -39.03 -12.55 3.89
N GLY A 229 -38.25 -13.49 3.33
CA GLY A 229 -37.93 -14.76 3.98
C GLY A 229 -38.87 -15.92 3.67
N ASN A 230 -39.86 -15.71 2.81
CA ASN A 230 -40.92 -16.71 2.55
C ASN A 230 -40.91 -17.28 1.13
N TRP A 231 -39.99 -16.86 0.26
CA TRP A 231 -39.86 -17.36 -1.11
C TRP A 231 -38.73 -18.41 -1.20
N ASN A 232 -39.08 -19.57 -1.77
CA ASN A 232 -38.13 -20.66 -1.92
C ASN A 232 -38.30 -21.33 -3.29
N PHE A 233 -37.20 -21.85 -3.83
CA PHE A 233 -37.24 -22.68 -5.03
C PHE A 233 -38.06 -23.96 -4.79
N GLN A 234 -38.81 -24.41 -5.78
CA GLN A 234 -39.50 -25.69 -5.76
C GLN A 234 -39.07 -26.61 -6.89
N ALA A 235 -38.87 -26.08 -8.11
CA ALA A 235 -38.43 -26.83 -9.25
C ALA A 235 -37.85 -25.90 -10.33
N ALA A 236 -36.97 -26.42 -11.16
CA ALA A 236 -36.47 -25.77 -12.35
C ALA A 236 -36.44 -26.76 -13.50
N GLU A 237 -36.95 -26.39 -14.67
CA GLU A 237 -36.96 -27.24 -15.84
C GLU A 237 -36.77 -26.45 -17.14
N ASN A 238 -36.28 -27.13 -18.18
CA ASN A 238 -36.37 -26.65 -19.54
C ASN A 238 -37.56 -27.34 -20.22
N ILE A 239 -38.61 -26.58 -20.50
CA ILE A 239 -39.85 -27.06 -21.10
C ILE A 239 -39.92 -26.52 -22.53
N ASP A 240 -39.79 -27.42 -23.50
CA ASP A 240 -39.84 -27.08 -24.93
C ASP A 240 -38.90 -25.94 -25.35
N GLY A 241 -37.70 -25.88 -24.74
CA GLY A 241 -36.69 -24.87 -25.01
C GLY A 241 -36.82 -23.60 -24.18
N GLN A 242 -37.79 -23.52 -23.31
CA GLN A 242 -37.98 -22.39 -22.37
C GLN A 242 -37.60 -22.82 -20.94
N ASN A 243 -36.68 -22.11 -20.34
CA ASN A 243 -36.31 -22.33 -18.94
C ASN A 243 -37.40 -21.75 -18.03
N ALA A 244 -37.78 -22.51 -17.01
CA ALA A 244 -38.86 -22.15 -16.08
C ALA A 244 -38.42 -22.50 -14.63
N VAL A 245 -38.80 -21.64 -13.68
CA VAL A 245 -38.63 -21.89 -12.26
C VAL A 245 -39.95 -21.77 -11.55
N ILE A 246 -40.25 -22.77 -10.69
CA ILE A 246 -41.40 -22.73 -9.78
C ILE A 246 -40.89 -22.27 -8.42
N TRP A 247 -41.54 -21.26 -7.90
CA TRP A 247 -41.31 -20.69 -6.58
C TRP A 247 -42.47 -21.01 -5.65
N LYS A 248 -42.17 -21.24 -4.38
CA LYS A 248 -43.14 -21.30 -3.32
C LYS A 248 -43.03 -20.08 -2.40
N GLU A 249 -44.13 -19.33 -2.34
CA GLU A 249 -44.29 -18.27 -1.35
C GLU A 249 -45.12 -18.83 -0.17
N GLN A 250 -44.48 -18.94 1.00
CA GLN A 250 -45.08 -19.54 2.19
C GLN A 250 -45.53 -18.48 3.19
N TYR A 251 -46.77 -18.54 3.65
CA TYR A 251 -47.35 -17.64 4.64
C TYR A 251 -47.41 -18.25 6.03
N SER A 252 -47.44 -17.41 7.06
CA SER A 252 -47.40 -17.82 8.48
C SER A 252 -48.62 -18.60 8.94
N ASP A 253 -49.74 -18.48 8.24
CA ASP A 253 -51.01 -19.19 8.48
C ASP A 253 -51.06 -20.60 7.86
N GLY A 254 -49.98 -20.99 7.17
CA GLY A 254 -49.84 -22.29 6.52
C GLY A 254 -50.26 -22.32 5.07
N TYR A 255 -50.88 -21.23 4.56
CA TYR A 255 -51.15 -21.12 3.13
C TYR A 255 -49.88 -20.85 2.32
N PHE A 256 -49.89 -21.26 1.06
CA PHE A 256 -48.81 -20.93 0.12
C PHE A 256 -49.35 -20.70 -1.29
N TYR A 257 -48.57 -19.96 -2.07
CA TYR A 257 -48.75 -19.81 -3.51
C TYR A 257 -47.57 -20.42 -4.25
N LEU A 258 -47.86 -20.95 -5.45
CA LEU A 258 -46.85 -21.35 -6.40
C LEU A 258 -46.84 -20.35 -7.54
N TRP A 259 -45.64 -19.88 -7.86
CA TRP A 259 -45.41 -18.93 -8.93
C TRP A 259 -44.50 -19.58 -9.97
N LEU A 260 -44.88 -19.44 -11.27
CA LEU A 260 -44.04 -19.86 -12.37
C LEU A 260 -43.40 -18.61 -12.99
N THR A 261 -42.08 -18.64 -13.08
CA THR A 261 -41.32 -17.62 -13.80
C THR A 261 -40.64 -18.25 -15.01
N LEU A 262 -40.58 -17.50 -16.11
CA LEU A 262 -39.87 -17.90 -17.31
C LEU A 262 -38.51 -17.19 -17.37
N HIS A 263 -37.52 -17.89 -17.88
CA HIS A 263 -36.13 -17.46 -17.90
C HIS A 263 -35.55 -17.69 -19.31
N ASP A 264 -34.58 -16.86 -19.69
CA ASP A 264 -33.84 -17.04 -20.94
C ASP A 264 -32.86 -18.23 -20.87
N GLU A 265 -32.04 -18.41 -21.88
CA GLU A 265 -31.02 -19.45 -21.96
C GLU A 265 -29.95 -19.36 -20.86
N ASN A 266 -29.77 -18.18 -20.27
CA ASN A 266 -28.82 -17.91 -19.18
C ASN A 266 -29.50 -17.91 -17.80
N TRP A 267 -30.72 -18.43 -17.69
CA TRP A 267 -31.54 -18.44 -16.47
C TRP A 267 -31.81 -17.05 -15.89
N ALA A 268 -31.79 -16.02 -16.73
CA ALA A 268 -32.22 -14.71 -16.37
C ALA A 268 -33.77 -14.58 -16.61
N TYR A 269 -34.46 -14.02 -15.60
CA TYR A 269 -35.91 -13.80 -15.70
C TYR A 269 -36.27 -12.98 -16.94
N THR A 270 -37.24 -13.47 -17.69
CA THR A 270 -37.83 -12.75 -18.80
C THR A 270 -39.26 -12.35 -18.41
N ASP A 271 -39.62 -11.09 -18.58
CA ASP A 271 -41.02 -10.66 -18.42
C ASP A 271 -41.89 -11.41 -19.41
N SER A 272 -42.56 -12.46 -18.94
CA SER A 272 -43.60 -13.12 -19.70
C SER A 272 -44.87 -12.36 -19.38
N GLY A 273 -45.24 -11.44 -20.25
CA GLY A 273 -46.50 -10.73 -20.16
C GLY A 273 -47.73 -11.65 -20.02
#